data_1e91503d1ad4d28b2edbee11f34ef75e
#
_entry.id   1e91503d1ad4d28b2edbee11f34ef75e
#
_cell.length_a   1.000
_cell.length_b   1.000
_cell.length_c   1.000
_cell.angle_alpha   90.00
_cell.angle_beta   90.00
_cell.angle_gamma   90.00
#
_symmetry.space_group_name_H-M   'P 1'
#
loop_
_entity.id
_entity.type
_entity.pdbx_description
1 polymer ?
#
loop_
_entity_poly.entity_id
_entity_poly.type
_entity_poly.pdbx_seq_one_letter_code
_entity_poly.pdbx_strand_id
1 'polypeptide(L)'
;PGLSMELAMETLKEFRKMADEGAAVLLITHDIDLALEVADRVAVFYAGAIVEIAPTEDFMSGKNALRHPYSKAFIDALPQNDFMPIKGTQPYAGELPGGCLFADRCDLFDEKCMSEQVEREVRGGKVRCIHAT
;
A
#
# COMPACT_ATOMS: atom_id res chain seq x y z
N PRO A 1 13.61 -11.67 -16.63
CA PRO A 1 14.07 -13.00 -16.26
C PRO A 1 13.22 -13.47 -15.10
N GLY A 2 13.07 -14.72 -14.96
CA GLY A 2 12.25 -15.33 -13.95
C GLY A 2 11.00 -15.96 -14.54
N LEU A 3 9.95 -16.01 -13.73
CA LEU A 3 8.72 -16.67 -14.12
C LEU A 3 7.97 -15.88 -15.19
N SER A 4 7.40 -16.60 -16.16
CA SER A 4 6.44 -15.99 -17.06
C SER A 4 5.20 -15.53 -16.29
N MET A 5 4.44 -14.59 -16.83
CA MET A 5 3.20 -14.12 -16.21
C MET A 5 2.24 -15.29 -15.98
N GLU A 6 2.12 -16.22 -16.92
CA GLU A 6 1.26 -17.40 -16.77
C GLU A 6 1.67 -18.27 -15.60
N LEU A 7 2.98 -18.57 -15.46
CA LEU A 7 3.48 -19.38 -14.37
C LEU A 7 3.33 -18.69 -13.03
N ALA A 8 3.56 -17.38 -12.98
CA ALA A 8 3.34 -16.59 -11.78
C ALA A 8 1.87 -16.65 -11.35
N MET A 9 0.94 -16.49 -12.30
CA MET A 9 -0.49 -16.58 -12.01
C MET A 9 -0.91 -17.97 -11.56
N GLU A 10 -0.38 -19.02 -12.14
CA GLU A 10 -0.65 -20.39 -11.69
C GLU A 10 -0.20 -20.61 -10.25
N THR A 11 0.99 -20.12 -9.91
CA THR A 11 1.53 -20.21 -8.55
C THR A 11 0.65 -19.47 -7.56
N LEU A 12 0.22 -18.26 -7.91
CA LEU A 12 -0.64 -17.44 -7.05
C LEU A 12 -2.03 -18.06 -6.86
N LYS A 13 -2.57 -18.70 -7.90
CA LYS A 13 -3.85 -19.43 -7.80
C LYS A 13 -3.75 -20.61 -6.84
N GLU A 14 -2.61 -21.30 -6.79
CA GLU A 14 -2.39 -22.36 -5.80
C GLU A 14 -2.39 -21.79 -4.37
N PHE A 15 -1.76 -20.65 -4.14
CA PHE A 15 -1.80 -19.98 -2.85
C PHE A 15 -3.22 -19.52 -2.50
N ARG A 16 -3.98 -19.02 -3.47
CA ARG A 16 -5.38 -18.65 -3.27
C ARG A 16 -6.20 -19.85 -2.81
N LYS A 17 -6.00 -20.98 -3.45
CA LYS A 17 -6.67 -22.22 -3.09
C LYS A 17 -6.35 -22.64 -1.66
N MET A 18 -5.09 -22.55 -1.26
CA MET A 18 -4.67 -22.85 0.12
C MET A 18 -5.38 -21.92 1.13
N ALA A 19 -5.48 -20.64 0.80
CA ALA A 19 -6.18 -19.67 1.64
C ALA A 19 -7.68 -20.00 1.76
N ASP A 20 -8.32 -20.37 0.66
CA ASP A 20 -9.72 -20.77 0.65
C ASP A 20 -9.98 -22.05 1.47
N GLU A 21 -8.98 -22.87 1.63
CA GLU A 21 -9.01 -24.09 2.47
C GLU A 21 -8.67 -23.82 3.93
N GLY A 22 -8.48 -22.56 4.32
CA GLY A 22 -8.27 -22.15 5.70
C GLY A 22 -6.85 -21.74 6.07
N ALA A 23 -5.89 -21.77 5.14
CA ALA A 23 -4.54 -21.34 5.40
C ALA A 23 -4.43 -19.81 5.39
N ALA A 24 -3.52 -19.27 6.21
CA ALA A 24 -3.13 -17.86 6.13
C ALA A 24 -1.95 -17.75 5.16
N VAL A 25 -2.06 -16.87 4.16
CA VAL A 25 -1.01 -16.66 3.17
C VAL A 25 -0.59 -15.20 3.16
N LEU A 26 0.71 -14.96 3.31
CA LEU A 26 1.30 -13.63 3.18
C LEU A 26 2.13 -13.59 1.90
N LEU A 27 1.74 -12.73 0.96
CA LEU A 27 2.47 -12.49 -0.28
C LEU A 27 3.21 -11.16 -0.20
N ILE A 28 4.51 -11.19 -0.44
CA ILE A 28 5.33 -9.97 -0.54
C ILE A 28 5.74 -9.80 -1.99
N THR A 29 5.34 -8.70 -2.60
CA THR A 29 5.62 -8.43 -4.02
C THR A 29 5.66 -6.93 -4.27
N HIS A 30 6.37 -6.52 -5.31
CA HIS A 30 6.30 -5.16 -5.84
C HIS A 30 5.34 -5.06 -7.04
N ASP A 31 4.71 -6.16 -7.41
CA ASP A 31 3.76 -6.20 -8.51
C ASP A 31 2.33 -6.12 -7.97
N ILE A 32 1.79 -4.90 -7.98
CA ILE A 32 0.45 -4.65 -7.45
C ILE A 32 -0.63 -5.37 -8.26
N ASP A 33 -0.46 -5.48 -9.57
CA ASP A 33 -1.47 -6.12 -10.42
C ASP A 33 -1.63 -7.60 -10.07
N LEU A 34 -0.52 -8.30 -9.85
CA LEU A 34 -0.57 -9.69 -9.40
C LEU A 34 -1.21 -9.80 -8.01
N ALA A 35 -0.85 -8.91 -7.09
CA ALA A 35 -1.41 -8.93 -5.75
C ALA A 35 -2.93 -8.74 -5.77
N LEU A 36 -3.43 -7.81 -6.56
CA LEU A 36 -4.86 -7.53 -6.66
C LEU A 36 -5.68 -8.67 -7.23
N GLU A 37 -5.04 -9.56 -8.02
CA GLU A 37 -5.73 -10.73 -8.59
C GLU A 37 -6.06 -11.80 -7.54
N VAL A 38 -5.29 -11.90 -6.46
CA VAL A 38 -5.39 -13.02 -5.54
C VAL A 38 -5.60 -12.65 -4.08
N ALA A 39 -5.23 -11.44 -3.67
CA ALA A 39 -5.28 -11.05 -2.27
C ALA A 39 -6.68 -10.63 -1.82
N ASP A 40 -7.00 -10.88 -0.56
CA ASP A 40 -8.20 -10.36 0.09
C ASP A 40 -7.97 -8.94 0.58
N ARG A 41 -6.77 -8.65 1.09
CA ARG A 41 -6.36 -7.35 1.58
C ARG A 41 -4.94 -7.05 1.11
N VAL A 42 -4.65 -5.79 0.96
CA VAL A 42 -3.32 -5.31 0.57
C VAL A 42 -2.77 -4.38 1.66
N ALA A 43 -1.52 -4.61 2.04
CA ALA A 43 -0.80 -3.75 2.96
C ALA A 43 0.23 -2.95 2.17
N VAL A 44 0.20 -1.64 2.34
CA VAL A 44 1.14 -0.73 1.66
C VAL A 44 2.32 -0.45 2.56
N PHE A 45 3.51 -0.76 2.07
CA PHE A 45 4.76 -0.59 2.79
C PHE A 45 5.44 0.70 2.35
N TYR A 46 5.90 1.50 3.30
CA TYR A 46 6.67 2.70 3.03
C TYR A 46 7.71 2.92 4.11
N ALA A 47 8.97 3.10 3.69
CA ALA A 47 10.10 3.40 4.59
C ALA A 47 10.19 2.43 5.79
N GLY A 48 9.89 1.16 5.56
CA GLY A 48 9.99 0.12 6.58
C GLY A 48 8.75 -0.06 7.47
N ALA A 49 7.66 0.65 7.18
CA ALA A 49 6.42 0.54 7.95
C ALA A 49 5.21 0.33 7.05
N ILE A 50 4.20 -0.34 7.57
CA ILE A 50 2.91 -0.47 6.90
C ILE A 50 2.11 0.81 7.19
N VAL A 51 1.80 1.57 6.15
CA VAL A 51 1.08 2.84 6.28
C VAL A 51 -0.42 2.71 6.05
N GLU A 52 -0.84 1.69 5.32
CA GLU A 52 -2.26 1.39 5.11
C GLU A 52 -2.47 -0.10 4.88
N ILE A 53 -3.58 -0.65 5.40
CA ILE A 53 -4.08 -1.98 5.06
C ILE A 53 -5.53 -1.79 4.65
N ALA A 54 -5.89 -2.26 3.45
CA ALA A 54 -7.23 -2.07 2.94
C ALA A 54 -7.71 -3.31 2.16
N PRO A 55 -9.03 -3.51 2.06
CA PRO A 55 -9.57 -4.53 1.16
C PRO A 55 -9.12 -4.31 -0.27
N THR A 56 -8.92 -5.39 -1.01
CA THR A 56 -8.50 -5.33 -2.40
C THR A 56 -9.42 -4.45 -3.26
N GLU A 57 -10.72 -4.49 -2.99
CA GLU A 57 -11.70 -3.68 -3.72
C GLU A 57 -11.40 -2.18 -3.64
N ASP A 58 -10.87 -1.70 -2.53
CA ASP A 58 -10.55 -0.28 -2.37
C ASP A 58 -9.45 0.16 -3.35
N PHE A 59 -8.46 -0.72 -3.60
CA PHE A 59 -7.41 -0.44 -4.58
C PHE A 59 -7.93 -0.45 -6.01
N MET A 60 -8.96 -1.24 -6.29
CA MET A 60 -9.56 -1.34 -7.60
C MET A 60 -10.58 -0.23 -7.88
N SER A 61 -11.10 0.40 -6.84
CA SER A 61 -12.10 1.47 -6.94
C SER A 61 -11.50 2.85 -7.19
N GLY A 62 -10.19 2.98 -7.23
CA GLY A 62 -9.50 4.23 -7.46
C GLY A 62 -8.94 4.86 -6.20
N LYS A 63 -8.11 5.88 -6.37
CA LYS A 63 -7.35 6.49 -5.25
C LYS A 63 -8.21 7.05 -4.12
N ASN A 64 -9.43 7.49 -4.45
CA ASN A 64 -10.30 8.11 -3.44
C ASN A 64 -10.87 7.10 -2.43
N ALA A 65 -10.84 5.81 -2.75
CA ALA A 65 -11.21 4.75 -1.82
C ALA A 65 -10.09 4.47 -0.81
N LEU A 66 -8.86 4.85 -1.12
CA LEU A 66 -7.71 4.69 -0.23
C LEU A 66 -7.64 5.82 0.79
N ARG A 67 -6.84 5.64 1.83
CA ARG A 67 -6.84 6.50 3.01
C ARG A 67 -5.55 7.28 3.17
N HIS A 68 -4.42 6.62 2.98
CA HIS A 68 -3.11 7.27 3.17
C HIS A 68 -2.71 8.03 1.90
N PRO A 69 -2.17 9.27 2.05
CA PRO A 69 -1.71 10.04 0.89
C PRO A 69 -0.68 9.31 0.01
N TYR A 70 0.21 8.52 0.61
CA TYR A 70 1.16 7.72 -0.16
C TYR A 70 0.45 6.65 -1.01
N SER A 71 -0.54 5.95 -0.43
CA SER A 71 -1.30 4.93 -1.17
C SER A 71 -2.00 5.52 -2.39
N LYS A 72 -2.60 6.70 -2.22
CA LYS A 72 -3.26 7.44 -3.31
C LYS A 72 -2.25 7.83 -4.39
N ALA A 73 -1.10 8.36 -3.98
CA ALA A 73 -0.04 8.77 -4.90
C ALA A 73 0.58 7.55 -5.61
N PHE A 74 0.71 6.43 -4.91
CA PHE A 74 1.21 5.17 -5.48
C PHE A 74 0.31 4.69 -6.62
N ILE A 75 -1.00 4.70 -6.41
CA ILE A 75 -1.96 4.29 -7.46
C ILE A 75 -1.90 5.25 -8.65
N ASP A 76 -1.82 6.56 -8.41
CA ASP A 76 -1.68 7.55 -9.50
C ASP A 76 -0.38 7.40 -10.29
N ALA A 77 0.66 6.88 -9.66
CA ALA A 77 1.96 6.69 -10.30
C ALA A 77 2.01 5.45 -11.20
N LEU A 78 1.01 4.58 -11.15
CA LEU A 78 0.99 3.37 -11.99
C LEU A 78 0.80 3.73 -13.47
N PRO A 79 1.46 2.98 -14.39
CA PRO A 79 1.37 3.26 -15.83
C PRO A 79 -0.06 3.24 -16.40
N GLN A 80 -0.94 2.41 -15.86
CA GLN A 80 -2.33 2.29 -16.30
C GLN A 80 -3.21 3.44 -15.81
N ASN A 81 -2.74 4.26 -14.90
CA ASN A 81 -3.43 5.43 -14.38
C ASN A 81 -2.79 6.70 -14.95
N ASP A 82 -2.77 7.79 -14.21
CA ASP A 82 -2.25 9.07 -14.72
C ASP A 82 -0.72 9.10 -14.85
N PHE A 83 -0.03 8.06 -14.41
CA PHE A 83 1.42 7.96 -14.40
C PHE A 83 2.09 9.19 -13.76
N MET A 84 1.50 9.71 -12.69
CA MET A 84 2.00 10.89 -11.98
C MET A 84 3.11 10.49 -11.01
N PRO A 85 4.33 10.99 -11.19
CA PRO A 85 5.41 10.66 -10.28
C PRO A 85 5.17 11.25 -8.88
N ILE A 86 5.62 10.53 -7.87
CA ILE A 86 5.59 11.02 -6.49
C ILE A 86 6.81 11.93 -6.28
N LYS A 87 6.57 13.17 -5.86
CA LYS A 87 7.66 14.13 -5.60
C LYS A 87 8.56 13.68 -4.44
N GLY A 88 9.80 14.11 -4.47
CA GLY A 88 10.77 13.87 -3.39
C GLY A 88 11.33 12.45 -3.41
N THR A 89 11.96 12.07 -2.32
CA THR A 89 12.59 10.75 -2.17
C THR A 89 12.18 10.11 -0.85
N GLN A 90 12.18 8.77 -0.83
CA GLN A 90 11.95 8.03 0.40
C GLN A 90 13.11 8.25 1.37
N PRO A 91 12.85 8.45 2.68
CA PRO A 91 13.92 8.62 3.67
C PRO A 91 14.75 7.34 3.80
N TYR A 92 16.05 7.52 4.09
CA TYR A 92 16.94 6.38 4.37
C TYR A 92 16.59 5.76 5.72
N ALA A 93 16.79 4.44 5.82
CA ALA A 93 16.49 3.69 7.03
C ALA A 93 17.20 4.24 8.29
N GLY A 94 18.38 4.86 8.13
CA GLY A 94 19.11 5.47 9.24
C GLY A 94 18.72 6.90 9.56
N GLU A 95 17.83 7.51 8.80
CA GLU A 95 17.43 8.91 8.91
C GLU A 95 15.91 9.07 8.91
N LEU A 96 15.20 8.13 9.53
CA LEU A 96 13.74 8.17 9.58
C LEU A 96 13.26 9.32 10.46
N PRO A 97 12.24 10.10 10.01
CA PRO A 97 11.64 11.13 10.83
C PRO A 97 10.94 10.53 12.05
N GLY A 98 10.84 11.30 13.12
CA GLY A 98 10.16 10.87 14.34
C GLY A 98 8.64 10.82 14.22
N GLY A 99 8.08 11.47 13.20
CA GLY A 99 6.64 11.49 12.93
C GLY A 99 6.27 10.67 11.70
N CYS A 100 5.35 11.20 10.91
CA CYS A 100 4.91 10.56 9.67
C CYS A 100 6.08 10.37 8.70
N LEU A 101 6.29 9.13 8.26
CA LEU A 101 7.41 8.79 7.36
C LEU A 101 7.28 9.43 5.98
N PHE A 102 6.07 9.77 5.56
CA PHE A 102 5.79 10.39 4.27
C PHE A 102 5.74 11.92 4.33
N ALA A 103 5.96 12.53 5.49
CA ALA A 103 5.76 13.95 5.75
C ALA A 103 6.42 14.86 4.72
N ASP A 104 7.68 14.60 4.36
CA ASP A 104 8.45 15.45 3.43
C ASP A 104 7.89 15.44 2.00
N ARG A 105 7.04 14.49 1.66
CA ARG A 105 6.49 14.29 0.32
C ARG A 105 4.98 14.50 0.27
N CYS A 106 4.35 14.80 1.41
CA CYS A 106 2.90 14.81 1.55
C CYS A 106 2.34 16.21 1.33
N ASP A 107 1.35 16.34 0.45
CA ASP A 107 0.65 17.61 0.22
C ASP A 107 -0.28 18.01 1.36
N LEU A 108 -0.62 17.07 2.24
CA LEU A 108 -1.48 17.32 3.40
C LEU A 108 -0.69 17.58 4.69
N PHE A 109 0.64 17.68 4.59
CA PHE A 109 1.50 17.84 5.76
C PHE A 109 1.10 19.06 6.60
N ASP A 110 1.04 18.85 7.91
CA ASP A 110 0.96 19.93 8.91
C ASP A 110 1.76 19.53 10.16
N GLU A 111 1.78 20.41 11.17
CA GLU A 111 2.56 20.19 12.38
C GLU A 111 2.17 18.93 13.15
N LYS A 112 0.92 18.47 13.02
CA LYS A 112 0.44 17.25 13.68
C LYS A 112 1.09 16.01 13.10
N CYS A 113 1.55 16.07 11.87
CA CYS A 113 2.27 14.97 11.22
C CYS A 113 3.68 14.74 11.79
N MET A 114 4.18 15.69 12.58
CA MET A 114 5.49 15.57 13.22
C MET A 114 5.46 14.64 14.43
N SER A 115 4.28 14.32 14.94
CA SER A 115 4.10 13.33 16.01
C SER A 115 4.04 11.92 15.45
N GLU A 116 4.33 10.93 16.29
CA GLU A 116 4.17 9.53 15.91
C GLU A 116 2.75 9.27 15.40
N GLN A 117 2.63 8.64 14.26
CA GLN A 117 1.34 8.29 13.66
C GLN A 117 0.91 6.90 14.10
N VAL A 118 -0.18 6.85 14.86
CA VAL A 118 -0.75 5.61 15.36
C VAL A 118 -1.67 5.00 14.29
N GLU A 119 -1.68 3.70 14.18
CA GLU A 119 -2.60 3.00 13.30
C GLU A 119 -4.03 3.17 13.79
N ARG A 120 -4.95 3.57 12.91
CA ARG A 120 -6.39 3.73 13.19
C ARG A 120 -7.22 2.98 12.16
N GLU A 121 -8.41 2.59 12.56
CA GLU A 121 -9.40 2.07 11.62
C GLU A 121 -10.16 3.21 10.96
N VAL A 122 -10.22 3.19 9.64
CA VAL A 122 -10.97 4.16 8.83
C VAL A 122 -11.65 3.43 7.69
N ARG A 123 -12.97 3.51 7.63
CA ARG A 123 -13.79 2.92 6.55
C ARG A 123 -13.46 1.47 6.23
N GLY A 124 -13.25 0.64 7.26
CA GLY A 124 -12.97 -0.79 7.09
C GLY A 124 -11.52 -1.14 6.76
N GLY A 125 -10.63 -0.17 6.72
CA GLY A 125 -9.19 -0.37 6.56
C GLY A 125 -8.43 0.18 7.76
N LYS A 126 -7.11 -0.01 7.75
CA LYS A 126 -6.22 0.52 8.79
C LYS A 126 -5.22 1.49 8.16
N VAL A 127 -4.93 2.59 8.84
CA VAL A 127 -4.08 3.64 8.28
C VAL A 127 -3.28 4.36 9.36
N ARG A 128 -2.05 4.73 9.02
CA ARG A 128 -1.19 5.58 9.86
C ARG A 128 -1.14 6.99 9.25
N CYS A 129 -2.23 7.71 9.38
CA CYS A 129 -2.32 9.10 8.91
C CYS A 129 -3.39 9.84 9.70
N ILE A 130 -3.02 10.98 10.29
CA ILE A 130 -3.94 11.78 11.08
C ILE A 130 -5.03 12.45 10.21
N HIS A 131 -4.75 12.65 8.94
CA HIS A 131 -5.68 13.29 8.00
C HIS A 131 -6.57 12.31 7.24
N ALA A 132 -6.39 11.01 7.43
CA ALA A 132 -7.21 10.01 6.74
C ALA A 132 -8.66 10.05 7.24
N THR A 133 -9.58 10.03 6.29
CA THR A 133 -11.03 10.07 6.56
C THR A 133 -11.77 8.95 5.84
#